data_6dc0819379a825a9571a6338e57f1b53
#
_entry.id   6dc0819379a825a9571a6338e57f1b53
#
_cell.length_a   1.000
_cell.length_b   1.000
_cell.length_c   1.000
_cell.angle_alpha   90.00
_cell.angle_beta   90.00
_cell.angle_gamma   90.00
#
_symmetry.space_group_name_H-M   'P 1'
#
loop_
_entity.id
_entity.type
_entity.pdbx_description
1 polymer ?
#
loop_
_entity_poly.entity_id
_entity_poly.type
_entity_poly.pdbx_seq_one_letter_code
_entity_poly.pdbx_strand_id
1 'polypeptide(L)'
;MKSPRRQPGFTLVELLVVIGIIAVLITVLLPALNAAREKAKRIQCANNIRTFCQATILYANQNKGKVPMHHGGSNWLWDIQYDTRDWFVEKANISPSMFYCPSYTHMQDGMWTFTGAAENRENFMIAGYFWMTKRPGYKSGNAFIPNTMTNMLFNYPDEDKWVERITDKTPKRGPGQLVLMTDIVLSNTSSRSWANKNFITIYGGYFAGHGTSHRDRDKPLGGNEGFTDGHVEWVPFDFMKDRTVSSPRFWF
;
A
#
# COMPACT_ATOMS: atom_id res chain seq x y z
N MET A 1 30.76 -16.12 -67.08
CA MET A 1 31.01 -15.37 -65.89
C MET A 1 29.81 -14.42 -65.63
N LYS A 2 29.00 -14.62 -64.56
CA LYS A 2 27.91 -13.71 -64.26
C LYS A 2 28.47 -12.55 -63.41
N SER A 3 28.30 -11.32 -63.89
CA SER A 3 28.70 -10.10 -63.21
C SER A 3 27.93 -9.99 -61.84
N PRO A 4 28.59 -9.68 -60.71
CA PRO A 4 27.91 -9.50 -59.45
C PRO A 4 27.00 -8.28 -59.55
N ARG A 5 25.68 -8.47 -59.31
CA ARG A 5 24.72 -7.37 -59.14
C ARG A 5 25.16 -6.53 -57.94
N ARG A 6 25.54 -5.29 -58.18
CA ARG A 6 25.74 -4.32 -57.11
C ARG A 6 24.38 -4.09 -56.40
N GLN A 7 24.33 -4.42 -55.14
CA GLN A 7 23.18 -4.03 -54.30
C GLN A 7 23.24 -2.52 -54.04
N PRO A 8 22.11 -1.80 -54.13
CA PRO A 8 22.09 -0.37 -53.82
C PRO A 8 22.45 -0.20 -52.34
N GLY A 9 23.42 0.67 -52.07
CA GLY A 9 23.80 1.05 -50.69
C GLY A 9 22.75 1.96 -50.06
N PHE A 10 22.55 1.83 -48.77
CA PHE A 10 21.65 2.67 -47.99
C PHE A 10 22.22 4.10 -47.90
N THR A 11 21.40 5.10 -48.15
CA THR A 11 21.83 6.50 -48.05
C THR A 11 21.73 7.02 -46.61
N LEU A 12 22.58 7.96 -46.24
CA LEU A 12 22.58 8.59 -44.90
C LEU A 12 21.24 9.29 -44.64
N VAL A 13 20.61 9.86 -45.65
CA VAL A 13 19.31 10.54 -45.57
C VAL A 13 18.18 9.55 -45.26
N GLU A 14 18.16 8.38 -45.92
CA GLU A 14 17.16 7.33 -45.65
C GLU A 14 17.24 6.86 -44.19
N LEU A 15 18.45 6.69 -43.66
CA LEU A 15 18.64 6.31 -42.25
C LEU A 15 18.13 7.42 -41.33
N LEU A 16 18.47 8.69 -41.61
CA LEU A 16 18.11 9.83 -40.80
C LEU A 16 16.57 10.05 -40.72
N VAL A 17 15.89 9.87 -41.85
CA VAL A 17 14.41 9.96 -41.89
C VAL A 17 13.77 8.86 -41.07
N VAL A 18 14.26 7.61 -41.18
CA VAL A 18 13.71 6.50 -40.38
C VAL A 18 13.88 6.71 -38.90
N ILE A 19 15.08 7.11 -38.41
CA ILE A 19 15.28 7.37 -37.00
C ILE A 19 14.45 8.58 -36.51
N GLY A 20 14.25 9.57 -37.36
CA GLY A 20 13.39 10.73 -37.07
C GLY A 20 11.94 10.31 -36.86
N ILE A 21 11.39 9.46 -37.71
CA ILE A 21 10.03 8.93 -37.57
C ILE A 21 9.91 8.08 -36.29
N ILE A 22 10.88 7.20 -36.03
CA ILE A 22 10.91 6.37 -34.84
C ILE A 22 10.94 7.24 -33.58
N ALA A 23 11.76 8.29 -33.55
CA ALA A 23 11.85 9.21 -32.42
C ALA A 23 10.49 9.90 -32.11
N VAL A 24 9.80 10.34 -33.18
CA VAL A 24 8.46 10.94 -33.02
C VAL A 24 7.44 9.94 -32.49
N LEU A 25 7.44 8.71 -33.03
CA LEU A 25 6.53 7.66 -32.54
C LEU A 25 6.78 7.31 -31.07
N ILE A 26 8.06 7.18 -30.66
CA ILE A 26 8.42 6.87 -29.27
C ILE A 26 7.96 7.99 -28.33
N THR A 27 8.13 9.26 -28.68
CA THR A 27 7.72 10.40 -27.83
C THR A 27 6.22 10.42 -27.53
N VAL A 28 5.39 9.97 -28.45
CA VAL A 28 3.94 9.87 -28.25
C VAL A 28 3.56 8.61 -27.47
N LEU A 29 4.28 7.50 -27.67
CA LEU A 29 3.97 6.22 -27.03
C LEU A 29 4.40 6.15 -25.56
N LEU A 30 5.53 6.79 -25.18
CA LEU A 30 6.05 6.70 -23.82
C LEU A 30 5.08 7.18 -22.74
N PRO A 31 4.38 8.33 -22.85
CA PRO A 31 3.40 8.77 -21.86
C PRO A 31 2.23 7.78 -21.73
N ALA A 32 1.71 7.29 -22.84
CA ALA A 32 0.61 6.33 -22.84
C ALA A 32 1.01 5.00 -22.17
N LEU A 33 2.21 4.52 -22.45
CA LEU A 33 2.74 3.29 -21.84
C LEU A 33 2.92 3.44 -20.32
N ASN A 34 3.40 4.58 -19.84
CA ASN A 34 3.56 4.83 -18.40
C ASN A 34 2.21 4.87 -17.70
N ALA A 35 1.21 5.50 -18.29
CA ALA A 35 -0.16 5.51 -17.76
C ALA A 35 -0.77 4.10 -17.70
N ALA A 36 -0.57 3.30 -18.76
CA ALA A 36 -1.04 1.91 -18.82
C ALA A 36 -0.35 1.02 -17.76
N ARG A 37 0.97 1.18 -17.58
CA ARG A 37 1.73 0.46 -16.54
C ARG A 37 1.23 0.80 -15.13
N GLU A 38 0.99 2.07 -14.84
CA GLU A 38 0.47 2.47 -13.53
C GLU A 38 -0.94 1.91 -13.30
N LYS A 39 -1.80 1.93 -14.31
CA LYS A 39 -3.13 1.30 -14.23
C LYS A 39 -3.04 -0.21 -13.96
N ALA A 40 -2.11 -0.91 -14.60
CA ALA A 40 -1.87 -2.33 -14.34
C ALA A 40 -1.42 -2.59 -12.89
N LYS A 41 -0.52 -1.76 -12.35
CA LYS A 41 -0.09 -1.85 -10.95
C LYS A 41 -1.23 -1.61 -9.98
N ARG A 42 -2.14 -0.64 -10.25
CA ARG A 42 -3.34 -0.42 -9.41
C ARG A 42 -4.24 -1.64 -9.38
N ILE A 43 -4.48 -2.27 -10.53
CA ILE A 43 -5.28 -3.50 -10.60
C ILE A 43 -4.60 -4.64 -9.82
N GLN A 44 -3.29 -4.75 -9.91
CA GLN A 44 -2.53 -5.74 -9.15
C GLN A 44 -2.64 -5.48 -7.64
N CYS A 45 -2.50 -4.22 -7.18
CA CYS A 45 -2.71 -3.85 -5.78
C CYS A 45 -4.14 -4.17 -5.33
N ALA A 46 -5.15 -3.83 -6.12
CA ALA A 46 -6.55 -4.15 -5.81
C ALA A 46 -6.76 -5.67 -5.64
N ASN A 47 -6.14 -6.49 -6.49
CA ASN A 47 -6.21 -7.94 -6.38
C ASN A 47 -5.48 -8.46 -5.13
N ASN A 48 -4.31 -7.89 -4.79
CA ASN A 48 -3.60 -8.23 -3.57
C ASN A 48 -4.48 -7.92 -2.35
N ILE A 49 -5.02 -6.70 -2.25
CA ILE A 49 -5.91 -6.28 -1.16
C ILE A 49 -7.13 -7.19 -1.08
N ARG A 50 -7.78 -7.51 -2.21
CA ARG A 50 -8.91 -8.43 -2.25
C ARG A 50 -8.55 -9.80 -1.69
N THR A 51 -7.40 -10.34 -2.06
CA THR A 51 -6.92 -11.63 -1.56
C THR A 51 -6.73 -11.60 -0.05
N PHE A 52 -6.15 -10.54 0.49
CA PHE A 52 -6.00 -10.37 1.94
C PHE A 52 -7.33 -10.19 2.67
N CYS A 53 -8.27 -9.44 2.11
CA CYS A 53 -9.61 -9.31 2.69
C CYS A 53 -10.32 -10.67 2.74
N GLN A 54 -10.27 -11.45 1.67
CA GLN A 54 -10.83 -12.81 1.62
C GLN A 54 -10.15 -13.75 2.62
N ALA A 55 -8.83 -13.70 2.72
CA ALA A 55 -8.08 -14.49 3.70
C ALA A 55 -8.42 -14.07 5.14
N THR A 56 -8.63 -12.78 5.39
CA THR A 56 -9.07 -12.27 6.70
C THR A 56 -10.48 -12.76 7.04
N ILE A 57 -11.39 -12.81 6.07
CA ILE A 57 -12.72 -13.40 6.23
C ILE A 57 -12.61 -14.90 6.55
N LEU A 58 -11.74 -15.62 5.86
CA LEU A 58 -11.46 -17.04 6.15
C LEU A 58 -10.94 -17.23 7.58
N TYR A 59 -9.99 -16.39 8.00
CA TYR A 59 -9.50 -16.39 9.38
C TYR A 59 -10.64 -16.14 10.38
N ALA A 60 -11.47 -15.11 10.12
CA ALA A 60 -12.57 -14.75 11.01
C ALA A 60 -13.60 -15.88 11.16
N ASN A 61 -13.91 -16.60 10.09
CA ASN A 61 -14.81 -17.76 10.12
C ASN A 61 -14.28 -18.89 11.04
N GLN A 62 -12.95 -19.07 11.09
CA GLN A 62 -12.29 -20.04 11.96
C GLN A 62 -12.12 -19.53 13.41
N ASN A 63 -12.20 -18.21 13.64
CA ASN A 63 -11.88 -17.54 14.90
C ASN A 63 -13.09 -16.79 15.50
N LYS A 64 -14.31 -17.36 15.41
CA LYS A 64 -15.53 -16.80 16.00
C LYS A 64 -15.82 -15.36 15.55
N GLY A 65 -15.52 -15.05 14.29
CA GLY A 65 -15.71 -13.74 13.66
C GLY A 65 -14.62 -12.71 13.97
N LYS A 66 -13.60 -13.03 14.73
CA LYS A 66 -12.47 -12.13 15.04
C LYS A 66 -11.48 -12.09 13.89
N VAL A 67 -11.01 -10.88 13.55
CA VAL A 67 -9.92 -10.69 12.57
C VAL A 67 -8.55 -10.85 13.24
N PRO A 68 -7.47 -11.10 12.47
CA PRO A 68 -6.12 -11.07 13.01
C PRO A 68 -5.84 -9.70 13.66
N MET A 69 -5.36 -9.73 14.89
CA MET A 69 -5.00 -8.52 15.63
C MET A 69 -3.48 -8.39 15.66
N HIS A 70 -2.98 -7.17 15.64
CA HIS A 70 -1.55 -6.90 15.74
C HIS A 70 -1.18 -6.61 17.20
N HIS A 71 -0.47 -7.56 17.84
CA HIS A 71 0.02 -7.44 19.21
C HIS A 71 1.45 -6.87 19.23
N GLY A 72 1.96 -6.58 20.41
CA GLY A 72 3.36 -6.23 20.63
C GLY A 72 3.77 -4.85 20.11
N GLY A 73 5.01 -4.75 19.70
CA GLY A 73 5.63 -3.48 19.31
C GLY A 73 5.28 -2.93 17.93
N SER A 74 4.32 -3.53 17.23
CA SER A 74 3.85 -3.04 15.92
C SER A 74 3.08 -1.73 16.10
N ASN A 75 3.76 -0.60 15.88
CA ASN A 75 3.21 0.73 16.17
C ASN A 75 2.54 1.38 14.96
N TRP A 76 2.87 0.99 13.74
CA TRP A 76 2.41 1.63 12.52
C TRP A 76 1.40 0.77 11.75
N LEU A 77 0.60 1.40 10.89
CA LEU A 77 -0.44 0.72 10.11
C LEU A 77 0.12 -0.35 9.14
N TRP A 78 1.37 -0.23 8.77
CA TRP A 78 2.10 -1.19 7.93
C TRP A 78 2.84 -2.29 8.71
N ASP A 79 2.90 -2.22 10.03
CA ASP A 79 3.56 -3.25 10.84
C ASP A 79 2.64 -4.46 11.00
N ILE A 80 3.11 -5.63 10.62
CA ILE A 80 2.40 -6.91 10.76
C ILE A 80 3.26 -7.87 11.55
N GLN A 81 2.70 -8.47 12.59
CA GLN A 81 3.41 -9.48 13.37
C GLN A 81 3.68 -10.74 12.57
N TYR A 82 4.75 -11.44 12.93
CA TYR A 82 5.18 -12.65 12.25
C TYR A 82 4.14 -13.78 12.32
N ASP A 83 3.46 -13.96 13.44
CA ASP A 83 2.40 -14.95 13.58
C ASP A 83 1.23 -14.69 12.59
N THR A 84 0.83 -13.44 12.44
CA THR A 84 -0.18 -13.01 11.45
C THR A 84 0.33 -13.19 10.03
N ARG A 85 1.57 -12.76 9.73
CA ARG A 85 2.22 -12.97 8.43
C ARG A 85 2.27 -14.45 8.07
N ASP A 86 2.76 -15.27 9.00
CA ASP A 86 2.98 -16.69 8.79
C ASP A 86 1.65 -17.42 8.60
N TRP A 87 0.60 -17.00 9.30
CA TRP A 87 -0.74 -17.52 9.02
C TRP A 87 -1.20 -17.22 7.59
N PHE A 88 -1.01 -15.99 7.10
CA PHE A 88 -1.36 -15.63 5.72
C PHE A 88 -0.53 -16.43 4.70
N VAL A 89 0.74 -16.62 4.94
CA VAL A 89 1.62 -17.38 4.04
C VAL A 89 1.30 -18.88 4.06
N GLU A 90 1.21 -19.48 5.24
CA GLU A 90 1.12 -20.93 5.40
C GLU A 90 -0.30 -21.46 5.28
N LYS A 91 -1.30 -20.74 5.80
CA LYS A 91 -2.69 -21.20 5.85
C LYS A 91 -3.55 -20.65 4.73
N ALA A 92 -3.32 -19.39 4.33
CA ALA A 92 -4.02 -18.76 3.22
C ALA A 92 -3.24 -18.84 1.90
N ASN A 93 -2.02 -19.41 1.89
CA ASN A 93 -1.15 -19.57 0.72
C ASN A 93 -0.87 -18.25 -0.02
N ILE A 94 -0.69 -17.17 0.73
CA ILE A 94 -0.39 -15.85 0.17
C ILE A 94 1.12 -15.72 -0.05
N SER A 95 1.51 -15.39 -1.29
CA SER A 95 2.92 -15.17 -1.62
C SER A 95 3.49 -13.95 -0.88
N PRO A 96 4.75 -14.01 -0.38
CA PRO A 96 5.43 -12.88 0.25
C PRO A 96 5.43 -11.59 -0.57
N SER A 97 5.53 -11.69 -1.89
CA SER A 97 5.49 -10.53 -2.79
C SER A 97 4.16 -9.77 -2.77
N MET A 98 3.06 -10.44 -2.40
CA MET A 98 1.73 -9.82 -2.34
C MET A 98 1.57 -8.86 -1.15
N PHE A 99 2.46 -8.92 -0.16
CA PHE A 99 2.45 -7.97 0.97
C PHE A 99 2.91 -6.56 0.59
N TYR A 100 3.38 -6.38 -0.65
CA TYR A 100 3.95 -5.12 -1.12
C TYR A 100 3.22 -4.60 -2.36
N CYS A 101 2.93 -3.30 -2.34
CA CYS A 101 2.36 -2.63 -3.51
C CYS A 101 3.42 -2.50 -4.62
N PRO A 102 3.17 -2.98 -5.84
CA PRO A 102 4.11 -2.89 -6.96
C PRO A 102 4.41 -1.46 -7.43
N SER A 103 3.61 -0.47 -7.02
CA SER A 103 3.90 0.95 -7.27
C SER A 103 4.84 1.55 -6.23
N TYR A 104 5.07 0.86 -5.11
CA TYR A 104 5.92 1.34 -4.04
C TYR A 104 7.10 0.37 -3.81
N THR A 105 8.25 0.69 -4.41
CA THR A 105 9.41 -0.21 -4.45
C THR A 105 10.33 -0.08 -3.23
N HIS A 106 10.24 0.99 -2.44
CA HIS A 106 11.15 1.25 -1.33
C HIS A 106 10.95 0.35 -0.11
N MET A 107 9.80 -0.34 0.01
CA MET A 107 9.50 -1.21 1.14
C MET A 107 9.80 -2.70 0.89
N GLN A 108 10.52 -3.07 -0.16
CA GLN A 108 10.71 -4.48 -0.52
C GLN A 108 11.95 -5.13 0.10
N ASP A 109 13.03 -4.38 0.29
CA ASP A 109 14.32 -4.94 0.72
C ASP A 109 14.50 -4.86 2.25
N GLY A 110 14.69 -6.01 2.88
CA GLY A 110 15.01 -6.14 4.31
C GLY A 110 13.83 -5.96 5.29
N MET A 111 12.62 -5.71 4.80
CA MET A 111 11.45 -5.44 5.65
C MET A 111 10.66 -6.68 6.04
N TRP A 112 10.90 -7.79 5.34
CA TRP A 112 10.26 -9.08 5.62
C TRP A 112 10.66 -9.68 6.96
N THR A 113 11.91 -9.43 7.40
CA THR A 113 12.52 -9.97 8.61
C THR A 113 12.95 -8.87 9.57
N PHE A 114 12.17 -7.80 9.65
CA PHE A 114 12.52 -6.69 10.53
C PHE A 114 12.43 -7.11 12.00
N THR A 115 13.58 -7.06 12.69
CA THR A 115 13.66 -7.25 14.13
C THR A 115 13.79 -5.87 14.78
N GLY A 116 12.76 -5.45 15.51
CA GLY A 116 12.78 -4.17 16.22
C GLY A 116 13.97 -4.07 17.17
N ALA A 117 14.61 -2.91 17.24
CA ALA A 117 15.82 -2.66 18.02
C ALA A 117 15.66 -2.71 19.56
N ALA A 118 14.51 -3.06 20.08
CA ALA A 118 14.26 -3.16 21.52
C ALA A 118 14.10 -4.60 21.97
N GLU A 119 14.83 -5.00 22.98
CA GLU A 119 14.94 -6.36 23.54
C GLU A 119 13.61 -7.04 23.94
N ASN A 120 12.49 -6.29 23.99
CA ASN A 120 11.17 -6.78 24.38
C ASN A 120 10.06 -6.50 23.35
N ARG A 121 10.41 -6.18 22.09
CA ARG A 121 9.43 -6.01 21.03
C ARG A 121 9.29 -7.31 20.25
N GLU A 122 8.08 -7.82 20.20
CA GLU A 122 7.75 -8.93 19.32
C GLU A 122 8.15 -8.59 17.88
N ASN A 123 8.68 -9.57 17.18
CA ASN A 123 9.14 -9.41 15.81
C ASN A 123 7.97 -9.12 14.87
N PHE A 124 8.12 -8.15 14.02
CA PHE A 124 7.13 -7.77 13.02
C PHE A 124 7.80 -7.50 11.66
N MET A 125 7.04 -7.62 10.61
CA MET A 125 7.41 -7.18 9.28
C MET A 125 6.78 -5.83 8.95
N ILE A 126 7.35 -5.12 8.01
CA ILE A 126 6.78 -3.90 7.44
C ILE A 126 6.15 -4.24 6.10
N ALA A 127 4.84 -4.08 5.99
CA ALA A 127 4.09 -4.34 4.77
C ALA A 127 3.94 -3.07 3.91
N GLY A 128 3.60 -3.27 2.65
CA GLY A 128 3.34 -2.19 1.69
C GLY A 128 1.89 -1.71 1.67
N TYR A 129 1.11 -2.01 2.71
CA TYR A 129 -0.30 -1.64 2.86
C TYR A 129 -0.61 -1.22 4.29
N PHE A 130 -1.68 -0.44 4.48
CA PHE A 130 -2.22 -0.15 5.79
C PHE A 130 -3.22 -1.21 6.21
N TRP A 131 -3.12 -1.64 7.47
CA TRP A 131 -3.99 -2.63 8.09
C TRP A 131 -4.79 -1.97 9.20
N MET A 132 -6.11 -1.98 9.06
CA MET A 132 -7.04 -1.33 9.99
C MET A 132 -7.55 -2.26 11.10
N THR A 133 -6.86 -3.39 11.31
CA THR A 133 -7.18 -4.31 12.40
C THR A 133 -6.65 -3.81 13.73
N LYS A 134 -7.34 -4.15 14.81
CA LYS A 134 -7.05 -3.64 16.16
C LYS A 134 -5.62 -3.92 16.61
N ARG A 135 -5.05 -2.93 17.28
CA ARG A 135 -3.69 -2.93 17.85
C ARG A 135 -3.75 -2.64 19.35
N PRO A 136 -3.91 -3.67 20.21
CA PRO A 136 -4.20 -3.46 21.62
C PRO A 136 -3.06 -2.86 22.45
N GLY A 137 -1.85 -2.82 21.93
CA GLY A 137 -0.66 -2.46 22.70
C GLY A 137 0.17 -3.68 23.11
N TYR A 138 1.22 -3.46 23.89
CA TYR A 138 2.15 -4.51 24.31
C TYR A 138 2.51 -4.40 25.79
N LYS A 139 3.03 -5.50 26.35
CA LYS A 139 3.57 -5.51 27.72
C LYS A 139 5.06 -5.22 27.69
N SER A 140 5.52 -4.31 28.53
CA SER A 140 6.95 -4.09 28.81
C SER A 140 7.16 -4.29 30.32
N GLY A 141 7.77 -5.42 30.68
CA GLY A 141 7.78 -5.87 32.07
C GLY A 141 6.37 -6.06 32.62
N ASN A 142 6.08 -5.44 33.75
CA ASN A 142 4.74 -5.48 34.37
C ASN A 142 3.79 -4.38 33.87
N ALA A 143 4.25 -3.44 33.05
CA ALA A 143 3.44 -2.34 32.53
C ALA A 143 2.81 -2.70 31.18
N PHE A 144 1.51 -2.39 31.04
CA PHE A 144 0.84 -2.40 29.74
C PHE A 144 1.05 -1.04 29.07
N ILE A 145 1.66 -1.05 27.87
CA ILE A 145 1.87 0.14 27.05
C ILE A 145 0.82 0.12 25.94
N PRO A 146 -0.15 1.05 25.96
CA PRO A 146 -1.14 1.17 24.88
C PRO A 146 -0.44 1.48 23.57
N ASN A 147 -0.95 0.95 22.47
CA ASN A 147 -0.45 1.32 21.16
C ASN A 147 -0.77 2.79 20.90
N THR A 148 0.27 3.58 20.59
CA THR A 148 0.14 5.02 20.35
C THR A 148 -0.75 5.33 19.16
N MET A 149 -0.79 4.45 18.15
CA MET A 149 -1.66 4.60 16.98
C MET A 149 -3.15 4.48 17.31
N THR A 150 -3.50 3.77 18.38
CA THR A 150 -4.91 3.65 18.82
C THR A 150 -5.54 5.02 19.11
N ASN A 151 -4.73 5.98 19.57
CA ASN A 151 -5.18 7.34 19.89
C ASN A 151 -4.92 8.35 18.76
N MET A 152 -4.15 7.98 17.74
CA MET A 152 -3.75 8.87 16.65
C MET A 152 -4.66 8.81 15.43
N LEU A 153 -5.51 7.80 15.34
CA LEU A 153 -6.41 7.59 14.23
C LEU A 153 -7.82 8.05 14.57
N PHE A 154 -8.53 8.37 13.49
CA PHE A 154 -9.96 8.66 13.44
C PHE A 154 -10.36 10.09 13.81
N ASN A 155 -10.07 10.99 12.86
CA ASN A 155 -10.78 12.28 12.79
C ASN A 155 -12.30 12.10 12.57
N TYR A 156 -12.74 10.88 12.19
CA TYR A 156 -14.12 10.56 11.83
C TYR A 156 -14.62 9.31 12.57
N PRO A 157 -14.83 9.35 13.89
CA PRO A 157 -15.19 8.15 14.68
C PRO A 157 -16.56 7.57 14.32
N ASP A 158 -17.44 8.34 13.68
CA ASP A 158 -18.72 7.85 13.17
C ASP A 158 -18.60 7.00 11.89
N GLU A 159 -17.49 7.13 11.17
CA GLU A 159 -17.22 6.42 9.92
C GLU A 159 -16.17 5.32 10.08
N ASP A 160 -15.23 5.49 11.00
CA ASP A 160 -14.05 4.64 11.12
C ASP A 160 -13.84 4.13 12.52
N LYS A 161 -13.35 2.91 12.63
CA LYS A 161 -12.87 2.29 13.86
C LYS A 161 -11.86 1.19 13.54
N TRP A 162 -11.10 0.79 14.55
CA TRP A 162 -10.31 -0.43 14.46
C TRP A 162 -11.21 -1.65 14.31
N VAL A 163 -10.96 -2.46 13.30
CA VAL A 163 -11.70 -3.69 13.05
C VAL A 163 -11.22 -4.78 14.01
N GLU A 164 -12.12 -5.28 14.84
CA GLU A 164 -11.91 -6.43 15.72
C GLU A 164 -12.63 -7.67 15.20
N ARG A 165 -13.77 -7.45 14.57
CA ARG A 165 -14.63 -8.49 14.03
C ARG A 165 -15.10 -8.12 12.64
N ILE A 166 -15.29 -9.14 11.80
CA ILE A 166 -15.77 -8.95 10.44
C ILE A 166 -17.16 -8.30 10.38
N THR A 167 -17.93 -8.41 11.46
CA THR A 167 -19.27 -7.83 11.61
C THR A 167 -19.29 -6.46 12.28
N ASP A 168 -18.14 -5.88 12.53
CA ASP A 168 -18.05 -4.54 13.13
C ASP A 168 -18.75 -3.48 12.26
N LYS A 169 -19.24 -2.45 12.94
CA LYS A 169 -19.97 -1.32 12.34
C LYS A 169 -19.67 -0.03 13.10
N THR A 170 -19.97 1.09 12.47
CA THR A 170 -19.99 2.43 13.08
C THR A 170 -21.37 3.05 12.88
N PRO A 171 -21.66 4.23 13.46
CA PRO A 171 -22.94 4.93 13.24
C PRO A 171 -23.29 5.14 11.75
N LYS A 172 -22.30 5.38 10.90
CA LYS A 172 -22.51 5.67 9.47
C LYS A 172 -22.19 4.50 8.54
N ARG A 173 -21.50 3.45 9.02
CA ARG A 173 -21.10 2.29 8.20
C ARG A 173 -21.61 1.00 8.83
N GLY A 174 -22.41 0.25 8.08
CA GLY A 174 -22.93 -1.06 8.49
C GLY A 174 -21.87 -2.16 8.48
N PRO A 175 -22.26 -3.40 8.83
CA PRO A 175 -21.40 -4.57 8.67
C PRO A 175 -20.96 -4.71 7.20
N GLY A 176 -19.71 -5.09 6.98
CA GLY A 176 -19.14 -5.20 5.63
C GLY A 176 -18.58 -3.91 5.05
N GLN A 177 -18.87 -2.76 5.65
CA GLN A 177 -18.52 -1.45 5.11
C GLN A 177 -17.31 -0.77 5.78
N LEU A 178 -16.67 -1.43 6.74
CA LEU A 178 -15.45 -0.90 7.36
C LEU A 178 -14.24 -1.20 6.52
N VAL A 179 -13.36 -0.21 6.38
CA VAL A 179 -12.06 -0.39 5.73
C VAL A 179 -11.22 -1.35 6.57
N LEU A 180 -10.76 -2.43 5.94
CA LEU A 180 -9.92 -3.45 6.55
C LEU A 180 -8.45 -3.26 6.18
N MET A 181 -8.20 -2.86 4.94
CA MET A 181 -6.87 -2.70 4.37
C MET A 181 -6.90 -1.66 3.26
N THR A 182 -5.83 -0.89 3.11
CA THR A 182 -5.74 0.13 2.05
C THR A 182 -4.31 0.28 1.53
N ASP A 183 -4.18 0.78 0.31
CA ASP A 183 -2.90 1.26 -0.22
C ASP A 183 -2.32 2.36 0.68
N ILE A 184 -0.99 2.46 0.72
CA ILE A 184 -0.31 3.50 1.49
C ILE A 184 -0.46 4.84 0.78
N VAL A 185 -1.23 5.75 1.37
CA VAL A 185 -1.29 7.16 0.97
C VAL A 185 -0.96 8.03 2.18
N LEU A 186 0.22 8.64 2.13
CA LEU A 186 0.83 9.39 3.23
C LEU A 186 1.17 10.81 2.82
N SER A 187 1.08 11.76 3.77
CA SER A 187 1.69 13.08 3.63
C SER A 187 2.30 13.56 4.95
N ASN A 188 3.19 14.53 4.86
CA ASN A 188 3.77 15.18 6.05
C ASN A 188 2.84 16.23 6.68
N THR A 189 1.77 16.62 6.01
CA THR A 189 0.84 17.67 6.46
C THR A 189 -0.59 17.37 6.00
N SER A 190 -1.58 17.85 6.76
CA SER A 190 -3.00 17.77 6.43
C SER A 190 -3.44 18.72 5.29
N SER A 191 -2.62 19.70 4.92
CA SER A 191 -2.96 20.61 3.82
C SER A 191 -3.16 19.88 2.52
N ARG A 192 -4.22 20.16 1.76
CA ARG A 192 -4.41 19.66 0.38
C ARG A 192 -3.66 20.49 -0.66
N SER A 193 -3.00 21.58 -0.26
CA SER A 193 -2.18 22.40 -1.16
C SER A 193 -0.92 21.65 -1.57
N TRP A 194 -0.67 21.55 -2.86
CA TRP A 194 0.48 20.87 -3.44
C TRP A 194 1.82 21.57 -3.15
N ALA A 195 1.79 22.88 -2.91
CA ALA A 195 2.99 23.70 -2.73
C ALA A 195 3.83 23.30 -1.50
N ASN A 196 3.22 22.72 -0.47
CA ASN A 196 3.86 22.43 0.82
C ASN A 196 3.80 20.94 1.21
N LYS A 197 3.49 20.02 0.28
CA LYS A 197 3.34 18.60 0.57
C LYS A 197 4.48 17.77 0.09
N ASN A 198 4.92 16.89 0.97
CA ASN A 198 5.76 15.77 0.61
C ASN A 198 4.95 14.47 0.71
N PHE A 199 4.84 13.75 -0.42
CA PHE A 199 4.24 12.42 -0.52
C PHE A 199 5.28 11.34 -0.86
N ILE A 200 6.55 11.72 -0.98
CA ILE A 200 7.63 10.86 -1.47
C ILE A 200 8.51 10.38 -0.33
N THR A 201 8.88 11.31 0.56
CA THR A 201 9.81 11.04 1.66
C THR A 201 9.19 11.53 2.95
N ILE A 202 8.56 10.62 3.68
CA ILE A 202 7.85 10.92 4.91
C ILE A 202 8.54 10.18 6.04
N TYR A 203 8.90 10.93 7.07
CA TYR A 203 9.50 10.36 8.26
C TYR A 203 8.41 9.77 9.16
N GLY A 204 8.59 8.51 9.52
CA GLY A 204 7.72 7.80 10.45
C GLY A 204 8.26 6.40 10.73
N GLY A 205 8.23 5.98 11.98
CA GLY A 205 8.79 4.69 12.38
C GLY A 205 10.32 4.63 12.28
N TYR A 206 10.84 3.45 11.99
CA TYR A 206 12.29 3.18 11.93
C TYR A 206 12.96 3.60 10.62
N PHE A 207 12.18 3.87 9.58
CA PHE A 207 12.72 4.20 8.25
C PHE A 207 12.42 5.64 7.87
N ALA A 208 13.47 6.33 7.45
CA ALA A 208 13.33 7.56 6.70
C ALA A 208 12.91 7.23 5.27
N GLY A 209 11.86 7.86 4.77
CA GLY A 209 11.55 7.76 3.35
C GLY A 209 10.35 6.88 2.98
N HIS A 210 9.38 6.74 3.87
CA HIS A 210 8.06 6.23 3.44
C HIS A 210 7.47 7.12 2.35
N GLY A 211 6.78 6.52 1.40
CA GLY A 211 6.15 7.24 0.32
C GLY A 211 4.74 6.75 0.04
N THR A 212 4.01 7.54 -0.68
CA THR A 212 2.68 7.18 -1.16
C THR A 212 2.78 6.22 -2.33
N SER A 213 1.95 5.18 -2.33
CA SER A 213 1.69 4.32 -3.48
C SER A 213 0.98 5.10 -4.59
N HIS A 214 0.99 4.58 -5.81
CA HIS A 214 0.18 5.10 -6.93
C HIS A 214 0.27 6.61 -7.14
N ARG A 215 1.40 7.07 -7.63
CA ARG A 215 1.69 8.48 -7.88
C ARG A 215 1.86 8.78 -9.37
N ASP A 216 1.52 10.01 -9.74
CA ASP A 216 2.05 10.66 -10.93
C ASP A 216 3.11 11.65 -10.46
N ARG A 217 4.39 11.31 -10.67
CA ARG A 217 5.55 12.00 -10.10
C ARG A 217 5.46 12.08 -8.57
N ASP A 218 5.19 13.25 -8.02
CA ASP A 218 5.06 13.57 -6.59
C ASP A 218 3.61 13.73 -6.11
N LYS A 219 2.62 13.56 -7.01
CA LYS A 219 1.20 13.69 -6.67
C LYS A 219 0.56 12.31 -6.49
N PRO A 220 -0.13 12.06 -5.35
CA PRO A 220 -0.92 10.86 -5.21
C PRO A 220 -2.09 10.87 -6.20
N LEU A 221 -2.36 9.72 -6.75
CA LEU A 221 -3.50 9.51 -7.65
C LEU A 221 -4.72 8.99 -6.88
N GLY A 222 -4.49 8.34 -5.75
CA GLY A 222 -5.47 7.69 -4.91
C GLY A 222 -4.93 6.39 -4.34
N GLY A 223 -5.82 5.53 -3.85
CA GLY A 223 -5.50 4.22 -3.32
C GLY A 223 -6.68 3.25 -3.43
N ASN A 224 -6.40 1.96 -3.40
CA ASN A 224 -7.41 0.95 -3.26
C ASN A 224 -7.76 0.79 -1.78
N GLU A 225 -9.03 0.67 -1.47
CA GLU A 225 -9.56 0.36 -0.15
C GLU A 225 -10.28 -0.98 -0.20
N GLY A 226 -9.90 -1.89 0.68
CA GLY A 226 -10.53 -3.18 0.87
C GLY A 226 -11.36 -3.21 2.15
N PHE A 227 -12.52 -3.83 2.08
CA PHE A 227 -13.54 -3.76 3.12
C PHE A 227 -13.78 -5.11 3.79
N THR A 228 -14.46 -5.06 4.94
CA THR A 228 -14.72 -6.24 5.77
C THR A 228 -15.65 -7.28 5.11
N ASP A 229 -16.34 -6.96 4.03
CA ASP A 229 -17.09 -7.92 3.19
C ASP A 229 -16.26 -8.50 2.03
N GLY A 230 -15.03 -8.01 1.84
CA GLY A 230 -14.10 -8.47 0.81
C GLY A 230 -14.16 -7.70 -0.51
N HIS A 231 -15.05 -6.72 -0.66
CA HIS A 231 -14.97 -5.86 -1.86
C HIS A 231 -13.78 -4.91 -1.78
N VAL A 232 -13.34 -4.44 -2.94
CA VAL A 232 -12.25 -3.47 -3.08
C VAL A 232 -12.68 -2.40 -4.06
N GLU A 233 -12.47 -1.15 -3.69
CA GLU A 233 -12.72 0.00 -4.56
C GLU A 233 -11.49 0.90 -4.68
N TRP A 234 -11.40 1.62 -5.79
CA TRP A 234 -10.40 2.66 -5.99
C TRP A 234 -10.96 4.00 -5.56
N VAL A 235 -10.31 4.64 -4.61
CA VAL A 235 -10.65 5.99 -4.13
C VAL A 235 -9.66 6.99 -4.72
N PRO A 236 -10.08 7.91 -5.61
CA PRO A 236 -9.23 8.99 -6.08
C PRO A 236 -8.82 9.89 -4.91
N PHE A 237 -7.59 10.44 -4.94
CA PHE A 237 -7.06 11.23 -3.83
C PHE A 237 -7.93 12.42 -3.43
N ASP A 238 -8.62 13.04 -4.37
CA ASP A 238 -9.50 14.18 -4.10
C ASP A 238 -10.70 13.83 -3.21
N PHE A 239 -11.08 12.55 -3.17
CA PHE A 239 -12.16 12.03 -2.33
C PHE A 239 -11.66 11.41 -1.02
N MET A 240 -10.37 11.14 -0.90
CA MET A 240 -9.79 10.61 0.34
C MET A 240 -9.88 11.63 1.48
N LYS A 241 -10.06 11.13 2.70
CA LYS A 241 -10.09 11.94 3.91
C LYS A 241 -8.78 11.77 4.69
N ASP A 242 -8.33 12.85 5.32
CA ASP A 242 -7.24 12.79 6.30
C ASP A 242 -7.78 12.16 7.58
N ARG A 243 -7.38 10.93 7.85
CA ARG A 243 -7.90 10.11 8.97
C ARG A 243 -7.15 10.30 10.28
N THR A 244 -6.05 11.03 10.28
CA THR A 244 -5.17 11.14 11.45
C THR A 244 -5.18 12.53 12.08
N VAL A 245 -4.92 12.56 13.39
CA VAL A 245 -4.82 13.80 14.18
C VAL A 245 -3.39 14.33 14.27
N SER A 246 -2.38 13.56 13.81
CA SER A 246 -0.96 13.92 13.88
C SER A 246 -0.19 13.60 12.60
N SER A 247 1.07 14.02 12.51
CA SER A 247 1.97 13.67 11.40
C SER A 247 2.69 12.35 11.70
N PRO A 248 2.91 11.46 10.70
CA PRO A 248 2.46 11.58 9.32
C PRO A 248 0.94 11.47 9.18
N ARG A 249 0.39 12.06 8.11
CA ARG A 249 -1.03 12.01 7.79
C ARG A 249 -1.34 10.82 6.92
N PHE A 250 -2.38 10.08 7.27
CA PHE A 250 -2.87 8.91 6.54
C PHE A 250 -4.17 9.28 5.83
N TRP A 251 -4.24 8.98 4.53
CA TRP A 251 -5.37 9.30 3.67
C TRP A 251 -6.00 8.01 3.16
N PHE A 252 -7.28 7.86 3.41
CA PHE A 252 -8.12 6.80 2.86
C PHE A 252 -9.61 7.12 2.99
#